data_0a0e3399a6b5e97e79819de222459fa7
#
_entry.id   0a0e3399a6b5e97e79819de222459fa7
#
_cell.length_a   1.000
_cell.length_b   1.000
_cell.length_c   1.000
_cell.angle_alpha   90.00
_cell.angle_beta   90.00
_cell.angle_gamma   90.00
#
_symmetry.space_group_name_H-M   'P 1'
#
loop_
_entity.id
_entity.type
_entity.pdbx_description
1 polymer ?
#
loop_
_entity_poly.entity_id
_entity_poly.type
_entity_poly.pdbx_seq_one_letter_code
_entity_poly.pdbx_strand_id
1 'polypeptide(L)'
;MKRIFTSLLCGLMTTAAFAQWSPTSMHGEKIRTASNVKSYYSLDLNAMRSTLANAQETGKNAKPVEIKLPTLNGKIERFAVYSSPVVVKYIADRYQLGSYVGVGIDDPNAIVRFSVAPNDFQSMIVRNGNYEFIEPQNASKTVYGVHPKTNKTEEDKAFVCSTSEAPLTKAQMDNLYMSGKSFTNNPTDFSKASDKKYRTMRLAMSVTGEYTQYFGGVA
;
A
#
# COMPACT_ATOMS: atom_id res chain seq x y z
N MET A 1 -3.79 -54.52 46.54
CA MET A 1 -4.53 -53.47 45.77
C MET A 1 -3.57 -52.39 45.43
N LYS A 2 -3.01 -52.42 44.20
CA LYS A 2 -2.07 -51.39 43.71
C LYS A 2 -2.86 -50.33 42.97
N ARG A 3 -2.84 -49.09 43.48
CA ARG A 3 -3.47 -47.93 42.80
C ARG A 3 -2.48 -47.40 41.78
N ILE A 4 -2.76 -47.54 40.50
CA ILE A 4 -2.03 -46.96 39.40
C ILE A 4 -2.53 -45.53 39.23
N PHE A 5 -1.70 -44.54 39.59
CA PHE A 5 -1.93 -43.13 39.28
C PHE A 5 -1.47 -42.91 37.83
N THR A 6 -2.44 -42.84 36.94
CA THR A 6 -2.15 -42.41 35.55
C THR A 6 -2.18 -40.90 35.53
N SER A 7 -1.01 -40.29 35.57
CA SER A 7 -0.85 -38.85 35.36
C SER A 7 -1.05 -38.56 33.87
N LEU A 8 -2.26 -38.01 33.55
CA LEU A 8 -2.54 -37.47 32.23
C LEU A 8 -1.79 -36.13 32.08
N LEU A 9 -0.62 -36.19 31.50
CA LEU A 9 0.16 -34.99 31.11
C LEU A 9 -0.49 -34.41 29.85
N CYS A 10 -1.49 -33.53 30.04
CA CYS A 10 -2.00 -32.66 28.98
C CYS A 10 -0.89 -31.68 28.58
N GLY A 11 -0.12 -32.02 27.56
CA GLY A 11 0.80 -31.10 26.91
C GLY A 11 -0.02 -29.98 26.27
N LEU A 12 -0.08 -28.81 26.93
CA LEU A 12 -0.47 -27.57 26.26
C LEU A 12 0.58 -27.28 25.18
N MET A 13 0.28 -27.72 23.95
CA MET A 13 0.97 -27.16 22.78
C MET A 13 0.47 -25.72 22.64
N THR A 14 1.16 -24.78 23.28
CA THR A 14 1.05 -23.37 22.96
C THR A 14 1.59 -23.22 21.54
N THR A 15 0.72 -23.22 20.55
CA THR A 15 1.07 -22.72 19.23
C THR A 15 1.43 -21.24 19.45
N ALA A 16 2.72 -20.95 19.46
CA ALA A 16 3.21 -19.60 19.38
C ALA A 16 2.70 -19.04 18.06
N ALA A 17 1.53 -18.39 18.10
CA ALA A 17 1.07 -17.59 16.98
C ALA A 17 2.09 -16.46 16.86
N PHE A 18 3.07 -16.59 15.98
CA PHE A 18 3.97 -15.50 15.65
C PHE A 18 3.11 -14.38 15.10
N ALA A 19 2.92 -13.36 15.93
CA ALA A 19 2.20 -12.17 15.51
C ALA A 19 3.07 -11.47 14.47
N GLN A 20 2.57 -11.34 13.24
CA GLN A 20 3.26 -10.61 12.17
C GLN A 20 3.60 -9.18 12.59
N TRP A 21 2.77 -8.59 13.45
CA TRP A 21 2.91 -7.24 13.99
C TRP A 21 3.13 -7.28 15.50
N SER A 22 4.14 -6.57 15.97
CA SER A 22 4.42 -6.40 17.40
C SER A 22 4.48 -4.93 17.77
N PRO A 23 3.78 -4.48 18.83
CA PRO A 23 3.88 -3.11 19.30
C PRO A 23 5.33 -2.74 19.62
N THR A 24 5.74 -1.53 19.25
CA THR A 24 7.08 -1.00 19.54
C THR A 24 7.03 0.49 19.80
N SER A 25 8.17 1.10 20.10
CA SER A 25 8.36 2.54 20.16
C SER A 25 9.19 3.02 18.98
N MET A 26 9.11 4.33 18.68
CA MET A 26 9.97 4.94 17.68
C MET A 26 11.43 4.84 18.09
N HIS A 27 12.25 4.29 17.21
CA HIS A 27 13.70 4.21 17.36
C HIS A 27 14.39 4.29 15.99
N GLY A 28 15.67 4.63 16.00
CA GLY A 28 16.43 4.89 14.78
C GLY A 28 16.16 6.25 14.16
N GLU A 29 16.80 6.52 13.04
CA GLU A 29 16.69 7.77 12.30
C GLU A 29 15.30 7.90 11.66
N LYS A 30 14.59 8.98 11.98
CA LYS A 30 13.28 9.30 11.40
C LYS A 30 13.41 9.72 9.94
N ILE A 31 12.59 9.12 9.07
CA ILE A 31 12.49 9.51 7.67
C ILE A 31 11.28 10.42 7.37
N ARG A 32 10.36 10.55 8.33
CA ARG A 32 9.15 11.38 8.18
C ARG A 32 8.98 12.27 9.40
N THR A 33 8.88 13.57 9.18
CA THR A 33 8.78 14.56 10.27
C THR A 33 7.35 14.92 10.64
N ALA A 34 6.40 14.76 9.74
CA ALA A 34 5.05 15.31 9.88
C ALA A 34 3.96 14.23 9.80
N SER A 35 4.01 13.21 10.66
CA SER A 35 2.90 12.29 10.74
C SER A 35 2.30 12.29 12.13
N ASN A 36 0.96 12.44 12.22
CA ASN A 36 0.20 12.23 13.45
C ASN A 36 0.13 10.73 13.79
N VAL A 37 1.30 10.09 13.96
CA VAL A 37 1.38 8.66 14.26
C VAL A 37 0.72 8.39 15.61
N LYS A 38 -0.24 7.47 15.58
CA LYS A 38 -0.98 7.07 16.79
C LYS A 38 -0.34 5.89 17.51
N SER A 39 0.27 4.99 16.76
CA SER A 39 0.92 3.79 17.30
C SER A 39 2.05 3.32 16.38
N TYR A 40 3.02 2.65 16.99
CA TYR A 40 4.18 2.11 16.31
C TYR A 40 4.22 0.59 16.43
N TYR A 41 4.61 -0.06 15.34
CA TYR A 41 4.73 -1.52 15.27
C TYR A 41 6.02 -1.92 14.55
N SER A 42 6.56 -3.07 14.91
CA SER A 42 7.50 -3.80 14.09
C SER A 42 6.75 -4.87 13.30
N LEU A 43 7.22 -5.16 12.09
CA LEU A 43 6.65 -6.16 11.19
C LEU A 43 7.65 -7.28 10.95
N ASP A 44 7.24 -8.53 11.15
CA ASP A 44 7.92 -9.67 10.53
C ASP A 44 7.53 -9.73 9.05
N LEU A 45 8.33 -9.03 8.23
CA LEU A 45 8.08 -8.90 6.80
C LEU A 45 8.22 -10.25 6.08
N ASN A 46 9.08 -11.15 6.56
CA ASN A 46 9.26 -12.48 5.99
C ASN A 46 8.01 -13.34 6.22
N ALA A 47 7.47 -13.36 7.44
CA ALA A 47 6.23 -14.06 7.75
C ALA A 47 5.05 -13.49 6.93
N MET A 48 4.97 -12.17 6.77
CA MET A 48 3.96 -11.53 5.92
C MET A 48 4.10 -11.98 4.47
N ARG A 49 5.30 -11.94 3.89
CA ARG A 49 5.57 -12.36 2.51
C ARG A 49 5.23 -13.84 2.29
N SER A 50 5.58 -14.71 3.25
CA SER A 50 5.26 -16.15 3.20
C SER A 50 3.75 -16.39 3.17
N THR A 51 2.97 -15.65 3.96
CA THR A 51 1.51 -15.71 3.93
C THR A 51 0.96 -15.25 2.57
N LEU A 52 1.47 -14.13 2.07
CA LEU A 52 1.02 -13.51 0.82
C LEU A 52 1.42 -14.30 -0.44
N ALA A 53 2.41 -15.18 -0.37
CA ALA A 53 2.80 -16.05 -1.48
C ALA A 53 1.65 -16.96 -1.97
N ASN A 54 0.66 -17.22 -1.11
CA ASN A 54 -0.53 -18.01 -1.44
C ASN A 54 -1.71 -17.15 -1.94
N ALA A 55 -1.56 -15.83 -2.02
CA ALA A 55 -2.64 -14.93 -2.46
C ALA A 55 -2.90 -15.10 -3.95
N GLN A 56 -4.12 -15.46 -4.30
CA GLN A 56 -4.57 -15.56 -5.67
C GLN A 56 -4.97 -14.18 -6.20
N GLU A 57 -4.86 -13.98 -7.51
CA GLU A 57 -5.41 -12.78 -8.13
C GLU A 57 -6.93 -12.74 -8.01
N THR A 58 -7.48 -11.52 -7.93
CA THR A 58 -8.93 -11.32 -7.84
C THR A 58 -9.66 -12.00 -9.00
N GLY A 59 -10.69 -12.78 -8.69
CA GLY A 59 -11.47 -13.50 -9.70
C GLY A 59 -12.65 -14.25 -9.09
N LYS A 60 -13.54 -14.75 -9.95
CA LYS A 60 -14.82 -15.37 -9.53
C LYS A 60 -14.66 -16.53 -8.52
N ASN A 61 -13.56 -17.27 -8.62
CA ASN A 61 -13.29 -18.45 -7.77
C ASN A 61 -12.03 -18.27 -6.92
N ALA A 62 -11.48 -17.05 -6.86
CA ALA A 62 -10.27 -16.77 -6.09
C ALA A 62 -10.56 -16.92 -4.59
N LYS A 63 -9.62 -17.55 -3.89
CA LYS A 63 -9.66 -17.65 -2.42
C LYS A 63 -8.75 -16.59 -1.82
N PRO A 64 -9.24 -15.80 -0.87
CA PRO A 64 -8.39 -14.84 -0.17
C PRO A 64 -7.41 -15.54 0.78
N VAL A 65 -6.33 -14.85 1.12
CA VAL A 65 -5.53 -15.17 2.29
C VAL A 65 -5.89 -14.21 3.42
N GLU A 66 -5.85 -14.69 4.65
CA GLU A 66 -6.07 -13.86 5.82
C GLU A 66 -4.74 -13.26 6.27
N ILE A 67 -4.72 -11.94 6.45
CA ILE A 67 -3.62 -11.22 7.12
C ILE A 67 -4.18 -10.38 8.26
N LYS A 68 -3.27 -9.92 9.12
CA LYS A 68 -3.59 -9.03 10.24
C LYS A 68 -2.90 -7.70 10.03
N LEU A 69 -3.60 -6.58 10.26
CA LEU A 69 -3.05 -5.23 10.16
C LEU A 69 -3.42 -4.39 11.38
N PRO A 70 -2.49 -3.60 11.92
CA PRO A 70 -2.82 -2.62 12.94
C PRO A 70 -3.64 -1.47 12.33
N THR A 71 -4.57 -0.93 13.10
CA THR A 71 -5.49 0.13 12.68
C THR A 71 -5.43 1.33 13.61
N LEU A 72 -6.01 2.46 13.21
CA LEU A 72 -6.00 3.71 13.97
C LEU A 72 -6.64 3.60 15.37
N ASN A 73 -7.56 2.66 15.55
CA ASN A 73 -8.19 2.41 16.84
C ASN A 73 -7.32 1.61 17.83
N GLY A 74 -6.07 1.31 17.43
CA GLY A 74 -5.11 0.56 18.25
C GLY A 74 -5.34 -0.95 18.27
N LYS A 75 -6.24 -1.47 17.45
CA LYS A 75 -6.50 -2.91 17.30
C LYS A 75 -5.72 -3.49 16.12
N ILE A 76 -5.45 -4.77 16.20
CA ILE A 76 -4.98 -5.56 15.06
C ILE A 76 -6.20 -6.29 14.50
N GLU A 77 -6.62 -5.93 13.29
CA GLU A 77 -7.80 -6.45 12.62
C GLU A 77 -7.43 -7.39 11.48
N ARG A 78 -8.33 -8.32 11.17
CA ARG A 78 -8.15 -9.32 10.12
C ARG A 78 -8.71 -8.82 8.80
N PHE A 79 -7.98 -9.13 7.73
CA PHE A 79 -8.37 -8.79 6.35
C PHE A 79 -8.28 -10.01 5.46
N ALA A 80 -9.27 -10.19 4.60
CA ALA A 80 -9.28 -11.14 3.50
C ALA A 80 -8.68 -10.46 2.27
N VAL A 81 -7.51 -10.91 1.82
CA VAL A 81 -6.75 -10.21 0.79
C VAL A 81 -6.47 -11.08 -0.43
N TYR A 82 -6.35 -10.42 -1.57
CA TYR A 82 -6.06 -11.00 -2.88
C TYR A 82 -4.84 -10.29 -3.50
N SER A 83 -4.12 -10.98 -4.35
CA SER A 83 -3.13 -10.35 -5.22
C SER A 83 -3.84 -9.45 -6.23
N SER A 84 -3.29 -8.25 -6.43
CA SER A 84 -3.79 -7.26 -7.38
C SER A 84 -2.59 -6.58 -8.07
N PRO A 85 -1.91 -7.27 -9.00
CA PRO A 85 -0.70 -6.76 -9.62
C PRO A 85 -0.95 -5.44 -10.34
N VAL A 86 -0.15 -4.42 -10.02
CA VAL A 86 -0.20 -3.08 -10.66
C VAL A 86 0.96 -2.83 -11.61
N VAL A 87 1.99 -3.67 -11.55
CA VAL A 87 3.13 -3.63 -12.47
C VAL A 87 3.18 -4.92 -13.29
N VAL A 88 3.82 -4.86 -14.45
CA VAL A 88 4.01 -6.05 -15.30
C VAL A 88 4.82 -7.12 -14.55
N LYS A 89 4.47 -8.38 -14.78
CA LYS A 89 5.05 -9.53 -14.07
C LYS A 89 6.58 -9.53 -14.04
N TYR A 90 7.22 -9.20 -15.15
CA TYR A 90 8.68 -9.14 -15.23
C TYR A 90 9.30 -8.17 -14.22
N ILE A 91 8.69 -7.00 -14.02
CA ILE A 91 9.15 -6.01 -13.04
C ILE A 91 8.85 -6.50 -11.62
N ALA A 92 7.63 -7.02 -11.40
CA ALA A 92 7.26 -7.57 -10.09
C ALA A 92 8.22 -8.67 -9.66
N ASP A 93 8.54 -9.62 -10.53
CA ASP A 93 9.45 -10.73 -10.23
C ASP A 93 10.89 -10.25 -9.99
N ARG A 94 11.40 -9.35 -10.86
CA ARG A 94 12.77 -8.85 -10.77
C ARG A 94 13.04 -8.13 -9.46
N TYR A 95 12.10 -7.32 -9.00
CA TYR A 95 12.22 -6.50 -7.78
C TYR A 95 11.44 -7.06 -6.60
N GLN A 96 10.87 -8.25 -6.74
CA GLN A 96 10.08 -8.95 -5.71
C GLN A 96 8.96 -8.08 -5.13
N LEU A 97 8.26 -7.35 -6.00
CA LEU A 97 7.17 -6.47 -5.63
C LEU A 97 5.85 -7.23 -5.59
N GLY A 98 5.05 -6.99 -4.56
CA GLY A 98 3.68 -7.47 -4.45
C GLY A 98 2.71 -6.32 -4.22
N SER A 99 1.56 -6.37 -4.87
CA SER A 99 0.45 -5.44 -4.67
C SER A 99 -0.82 -6.22 -4.37
N TYR A 100 -1.57 -5.75 -3.38
CA TYR A 100 -2.69 -6.50 -2.82
C TYR A 100 -3.88 -5.59 -2.55
N VAL A 101 -5.07 -6.19 -2.58
CA VAL A 101 -6.33 -5.56 -2.22
C VAL A 101 -7.11 -6.49 -1.31
N GLY A 102 -7.85 -5.95 -0.37
CA GLY A 102 -8.65 -6.77 0.53
C GLY A 102 -9.76 -6.01 1.22
N VAL A 103 -10.56 -6.78 1.95
CA VAL A 103 -11.69 -6.28 2.75
C VAL A 103 -11.52 -6.78 4.17
N GLY A 104 -11.88 -5.95 5.14
CA GLY A 104 -11.86 -6.33 6.54
C GLY A 104 -12.79 -7.50 6.83
N ILE A 105 -12.29 -8.48 7.57
CA ILE A 105 -13.11 -9.59 8.09
C ILE A 105 -13.83 -9.11 9.36
N ASP A 106 -13.14 -8.35 10.19
CA ASP A 106 -13.68 -7.83 11.45
C ASP A 106 -14.57 -6.59 11.21
N ASP A 107 -14.31 -5.83 10.14
CA ASP A 107 -15.15 -4.72 9.68
C ASP A 107 -15.25 -4.71 8.14
N PRO A 108 -16.36 -5.17 7.56
CA PRO A 108 -16.56 -5.22 6.11
C PRO A 108 -16.54 -3.85 5.40
N ASN A 109 -16.66 -2.74 6.14
CA ASN A 109 -16.54 -1.39 5.57
C ASN A 109 -15.07 -0.94 5.38
N ALA A 110 -14.13 -1.70 5.93
CA ALA A 110 -12.71 -1.42 5.76
C ALA A 110 -12.20 -2.08 4.47
N ILE A 111 -11.70 -1.26 3.55
CA ILE A 111 -11.03 -1.72 2.33
C ILE A 111 -9.54 -1.41 2.47
N VAL A 112 -8.69 -2.39 2.22
CA VAL A 112 -7.24 -2.21 2.26
C VAL A 112 -6.63 -2.33 0.88
N ARG A 113 -5.65 -1.49 0.60
CA ARG A 113 -4.68 -1.62 -0.49
C ARG A 113 -3.29 -1.50 0.10
N PHE A 114 -2.40 -2.39 -0.28
CA PHE A 114 -1.04 -2.35 0.21
C PHE A 114 -0.06 -2.94 -0.79
N SER A 115 1.20 -2.58 -0.61
CA SER A 115 2.32 -3.11 -1.37
C SER A 115 3.39 -3.66 -0.43
N VAL A 116 4.11 -4.64 -0.95
CA VAL A 116 5.23 -5.28 -0.26
C VAL A 116 6.42 -5.33 -1.21
N ALA A 117 7.57 -4.90 -0.72
CA ALA A 117 8.86 -5.00 -1.38
C ALA A 117 9.81 -5.84 -0.49
N PRO A 118 11.04 -6.15 -0.92
CA PRO A 118 11.97 -6.95 -0.13
C PRO A 118 12.22 -6.44 1.29
N ASN A 119 12.22 -5.11 1.46
CA ASN A 119 12.50 -4.43 2.72
C ASN A 119 11.47 -3.34 3.07
N ASP A 120 10.28 -3.39 2.48
CA ASP A 120 9.27 -2.35 2.67
C ASP A 120 7.86 -2.91 2.68
N PHE A 121 7.00 -2.25 3.43
CA PHE A 121 5.57 -2.47 3.47
C PHE A 121 4.87 -1.11 3.57
N GLN A 122 3.87 -0.89 2.74
CA GLN A 122 3.06 0.33 2.80
C GLN A 122 1.60 -0.03 2.57
N SER A 123 0.71 0.48 3.40
CA SER A 123 -0.72 0.22 3.25
C SER A 123 -1.58 1.46 3.45
N MET A 124 -2.72 1.42 2.79
CA MET A 124 -3.81 2.36 2.95
C MET A 124 -5.08 1.59 3.25
N ILE A 125 -5.71 1.87 4.37
CA ILE A 125 -7.03 1.35 4.72
C ILE A 125 -8.02 2.51 4.57
N VAL A 126 -9.12 2.26 3.87
CA VAL A 126 -10.23 3.21 3.73
C VAL A 126 -11.41 2.66 4.48
N ARG A 127 -11.95 3.43 5.43
CA ARG A 127 -13.07 3.07 6.29
C ARG A 127 -14.04 4.24 6.37
N ASN A 128 -15.25 4.07 5.84
CA ASN A 128 -16.27 5.14 5.87
C ASN A 128 -15.75 6.49 5.35
N GLY A 129 -14.95 6.48 4.28
CA GLY A 129 -14.35 7.68 3.70
C GLY A 129 -13.12 8.24 4.42
N ASN A 130 -12.74 7.66 5.57
CA ASN A 130 -11.52 8.01 6.29
C ASN A 130 -10.36 7.14 5.85
N TYR A 131 -9.16 7.72 5.84
CA TYR A 131 -7.94 7.07 5.40
C TYR A 131 -7.03 6.79 6.59
N GLU A 132 -6.55 5.55 6.68
CA GLU A 132 -5.57 5.07 7.64
C GLU A 132 -4.36 4.57 6.86
N PHE A 133 -3.15 4.92 7.31
CA PHE A 133 -1.91 4.51 6.66
C PHE A 133 -1.02 3.74 7.62
N ILE A 134 -0.34 2.74 7.09
CA ILE A 134 0.77 2.05 7.77
C ILE A 134 1.99 2.22 6.87
N GLU A 135 2.99 2.92 7.37
CA GLU A 135 4.17 3.28 6.61
C GLU A 135 5.44 3.23 7.47
N PRO A 136 6.62 2.94 6.89
CA PRO A 136 7.87 2.97 7.63
C PRO A 136 8.15 4.39 8.14
N GLN A 137 8.67 4.47 9.37
CA GLN A 137 8.95 5.72 10.06
C GLN A 137 10.44 5.95 10.27
N ASN A 138 11.27 4.90 10.16
CA ASN A 138 12.71 5.01 10.31
C ASN A 138 13.46 4.55 9.04
N ALA A 139 14.69 5.00 8.88
CA ALA A 139 15.52 4.72 7.70
C ALA A 139 15.75 3.22 7.47
N SER A 140 15.84 2.43 8.53
CA SER A 140 15.98 0.97 8.47
C SER A 140 14.69 0.24 8.11
N LYS A 141 13.53 0.94 8.03
CA LYS A 141 12.19 0.38 7.75
C LYS A 141 11.79 -0.76 8.68
N THR A 142 12.23 -0.71 9.91
CA THR A 142 11.92 -1.69 10.97
C THR A 142 10.78 -1.24 11.89
N VAL A 143 10.49 0.07 11.89
CA VAL A 143 9.41 0.69 12.66
C VAL A 143 8.37 1.25 11.71
N TYR A 144 7.15 0.79 11.86
CA TYR A 144 5.99 1.22 11.07
C TYR A 144 5.06 2.05 11.95
N GLY A 145 4.57 3.15 11.43
CA GLY A 145 3.61 4.02 12.10
C GLY A 145 2.22 3.89 11.53
N VAL A 146 1.23 3.82 12.39
CA VAL A 146 -0.18 3.90 12.01
C VAL A 146 -0.65 5.32 12.21
N HIS A 147 -1.14 5.95 11.14
CA HIS A 147 -1.56 7.36 11.18
C HIS A 147 -2.73 7.64 10.22
N PRO A 148 -3.55 8.66 10.50
CA PRO A 148 -4.57 9.13 9.59
C PRO A 148 -3.93 9.86 8.40
N LYS A 149 -4.74 10.22 7.40
CA LYS A 149 -4.31 11.14 6.36
C LYS A 149 -3.76 12.41 7.00
N THR A 150 -2.51 12.74 6.69
CA THR A 150 -1.90 13.98 7.15
C THR A 150 -2.51 15.14 6.39
N ASN A 151 -3.17 16.03 7.09
CA ASN A 151 -3.54 17.31 6.50
C ASN A 151 -2.28 18.17 6.44
N LYS A 152 -1.99 18.77 5.31
CA LYS A 152 -0.95 19.79 5.22
C LYS A 152 -1.30 20.89 6.21
N THR A 153 -0.39 21.23 7.10
CA THR A 153 -0.48 22.45 7.90
C THR A 153 -0.09 23.64 7.02
N GLU A 154 -0.52 24.84 7.37
CA GLU A 154 -0.14 26.06 6.64
C GLU A 154 1.39 26.27 6.61
N GLU A 155 2.12 25.66 7.56
CA GLU A 155 3.58 25.67 7.62
C GLU A 155 4.25 24.72 6.63
N ASP A 156 3.53 23.73 6.11
CA ASP A 156 4.02 22.91 5.01
C ASP A 156 4.04 23.79 3.75
N LYS A 157 5.24 24.30 3.41
CA LYS A 157 5.45 25.10 2.21
C LYS A 157 4.75 24.42 1.04
N ALA A 158 3.78 25.12 0.46
CA ALA A 158 3.11 24.64 -0.73
C ALA A 158 4.16 24.21 -1.75
N PHE A 159 3.98 23.04 -2.37
CA PHE A 159 4.83 22.64 -3.47
C PHE A 159 4.75 23.76 -4.53
N VAL A 160 5.80 24.50 -4.65
CA VAL A 160 5.95 25.51 -5.71
C VAL A 160 6.61 24.78 -6.87
N CYS A 161 5.86 24.59 -7.94
CA CYS A 161 6.41 24.12 -9.19
C CYS A 161 7.38 25.21 -9.69
N SER A 162 8.67 24.92 -9.70
CA SER A 162 9.70 25.85 -10.20
C SER A 162 9.82 25.82 -11.73
N THR A 163 8.99 25.02 -12.41
CA THR A 163 8.91 25.05 -13.86
C THR A 163 8.35 26.40 -14.27
N SER A 164 9.19 27.25 -14.88
CA SER A 164 8.71 28.51 -15.46
C SER A 164 7.88 28.13 -16.68
N GLU A 165 6.57 28.25 -16.55
CA GLU A 165 5.68 28.19 -17.70
C GLU A 165 5.85 29.48 -18.49
N ALA A 166 6.73 29.49 -19.47
CA ALA A 166 6.65 30.51 -20.50
C ALA A 166 5.27 30.37 -21.17
N PRO A 167 4.47 31.45 -21.26
CA PRO A 167 3.17 31.37 -21.89
C PRO A 167 3.34 30.82 -23.31
N LEU A 168 2.65 29.73 -23.60
CA LEU A 168 2.65 29.13 -24.92
C LEU A 168 2.21 30.17 -25.95
N THR A 169 3.00 30.31 -27.02
CA THR A 169 2.58 31.13 -28.15
C THR A 169 1.32 30.55 -28.77
N LYS A 170 0.52 31.38 -29.42
CA LYS A 170 -0.68 30.93 -30.12
C LYS A 170 -0.38 29.76 -31.08
N ALA A 171 0.74 29.81 -31.80
CA ALA A 171 1.16 28.76 -32.72
C ALA A 171 1.46 27.43 -31.99
N GLN A 172 2.06 27.49 -30.79
CA GLN A 172 2.31 26.30 -29.95
C GLN A 172 1.00 25.73 -29.42
N MET A 173 0.07 26.58 -29.00
CA MET A 173 -1.25 26.15 -28.58
C MET A 173 -2.04 25.51 -29.73
N ASP A 174 -2.02 26.12 -30.91
CA ASP A 174 -2.66 25.59 -32.09
C ASP A 174 -2.07 24.22 -32.49
N ASN A 175 -0.74 24.05 -32.42
CA ASN A 175 -0.08 22.75 -32.68
C ASN A 175 -0.45 21.69 -31.63
N LEU A 176 -0.50 22.02 -30.36
CA LEU A 176 -0.99 21.12 -29.31
C LEU A 176 -2.45 20.74 -29.53
N TYR A 177 -3.27 21.70 -29.91
CA TYR A 177 -4.68 21.49 -30.21
C TYR A 177 -4.84 20.60 -31.45
N MET A 178 -4.05 20.81 -32.48
CA MET A 178 -4.07 19.98 -33.69
C MET A 178 -3.53 18.57 -33.47
N SER A 179 -2.48 18.41 -32.65
CA SER A 179 -1.97 17.09 -32.24
C SER A 179 -2.97 16.36 -31.33
N GLY A 180 -3.73 17.08 -30.51
CA GLY A 180 -4.81 16.54 -29.70
C GLY A 180 -6.05 16.11 -30.50
N LYS A 181 -6.23 16.65 -31.71
CA LYS A 181 -7.36 16.29 -32.58
C LYS A 181 -7.29 14.85 -33.14
N SER A 182 -6.14 14.19 -33.06
CA SER A 182 -6.06 12.76 -33.39
C SER A 182 -6.80 11.88 -32.39
N PHE A 183 -7.08 12.41 -31.20
CA PHE A 183 -8.03 11.85 -30.25
C PHE A 183 -9.34 12.61 -30.45
N THR A 184 -10.30 12.03 -31.15
CA THR A 184 -11.65 12.56 -31.37
C THR A 184 -12.39 12.64 -30.02
N ASN A 185 -11.94 13.46 -29.12
CA ASN A 185 -12.68 13.87 -27.94
C ASN A 185 -13.55 15.06 -28.31
N ASN A 186 -14.66 14.76 -28.93
CA ASN A 186 -15.75 15.72 -28.98
C ASN A 186 -16.39 15.75 -27.58
N PRO A 187 -16.34 16.86 -26.84
CA PRO A 187 -16.88 16.92 -25.47
C PRO A 187 -18.35 16.56 -25.36
N THR A 188 -19.07 16.60 -26.49
CA THR A 188 -20.48 16.22 -26.59
C THR A 188 -20.70 14.71 -26.76
N ASP A 189 -19.65 13.92 -26.90
CA ASP A 189 -19.74 12.49 -27.24
C ASP A 189 -19.44 11.56 -26.05
N PHE A 190 -19.54 12.07 -24.82
CA PHE A 190 -19.38 11.26 -23.59
C PHE A 190 -20.35 10.06 -23.54
N SER A 191 -21.46 10.12 -24.24
CA SER A 191 -22.40 9.01 -24.35
C SER A 191 -21.85 7.80 -25.10
N LYS A 192 -20.81 7.99 -25.92
CA LYS A 192 -20.13 6.92 -26.67
C LYS A 192 -18.84 6.43 -26.01
N ALA A 193 -18.42 7.04 -24.90
CA ALA A 193 -17.11 6.83 -24.30
C ALA A 193 -16.95 5.44 -23.63
N SER A 194 -18.03 4.72 -23.36
CA SER A 194 -17.94 3.41 -22.72
C SER A 194 -18.45 2.32 -23.66
N ASP A 195 -17.53 1.57 -24.25
CA ASP A 195 -17.82 0.32 -24.95
C ASP A 195 -17.99 -0.87 -23.98
N LYS A 196 -18.08 -0.60 -22.67
CA LYS A 196 -18.15 -1.57 -21.56
C LYS A 196 -17.00 -2.59 -21.55
N LYS A 197 -15.88 -2.26 -22.16
CA LYS A 197 -14.67 -3.09 -22.14
C LYS A 197 -13.63 -2.52 -21.21
N TYR A 198 -13.04 -3.37 -20.39
CA TYR A 198 -11.85 -3.01 -19.64
C TYR A 198 -10.66 -2.91 -20.57
N ARG A 199 -9.89 -1.84 -20.46
CA ARG A 199 -8.67 -1.63 -21.23
C ARG A 199 -7.48 -1.55 -20.31
N THR A 200 -6.44 -2.31 -20.63
CA THR A 200 -5.14 -2.19 -19.97
C THR A 200 -4.35 -1.11 -20.69
N MET A 201 -3.99 -0.05 -19.94
CA MET A 201 -3.10 1.00 -20.44
C MET A 201 -1.68 0.74 -19.93
N ARG A 202 -0.69 0.99 -20.78
CA ARG A 202 0.71 1.02 -20.37
C ARG A 202 1.03 2.43 -19.88
N LEU A 203 1.49 2.54 -18.64
CA LEU A 203 1.98 3.79 -18.07
C LEU A 203 3.50 3.75 -18.04
N ALA A 204 4.15 4.71 -18.69
CA ALA A 204 5.57 5.00 -18.51
C ALA A 204 5.68 6.21 -17.58
N MET A 205 6.38 6.06 -16.47
CA MET A 205 6.67 7.16 -15.56
C MET A 205 8.16 7.48 -15.63
N SER A 206 8.47 8.75 -15.84
CA SER A 206 9.81 9.31 -15.67
C SER A 206 9.82 10.12 -14.37
N VAL A 207 10.86 9.93 -13.57
CA VAL A 207 11.07 10.67 -12.32
C VAL A 207 12.37 11.45 -12.43
N THR A 208 12.43 12.63 -11.79
CA THR A 208 13.65 13.43 -11.76
C THR A 208 14.69 12.84 -10.81
N GLY A 209 15.95 13.23 -10.98
CA GLY A 209 17.04 12.81 -10.09
C GLY A 209 16.78 13.23 -8.64
N GLU A 210 16.21 14.42 -8.44
CA GLU A 210 15.86 14.95 -7.10
C GLU A 210 14.82 14.08 -6.41
N TYR A 211 13.78 13.65 -7.15
CA TYR A 211 12.77 12.72 -6.61
C TYR A 211 13.41 11.39 -6.21
N THR A 212 14.32 10.87 -7.05
CA THR A 212 15.04 9.64 -6.77
C THR A 212 15.92 9.79 -5.52
N GLN A 213 16.64 10.91 -5.39
CA GLN A 213 17.46 11.19 -4.20
C GLN A 213 16.64 11.31 -2.93
N TYR A 214 15.47 11.96 -2.98
CA TYR A 214 14.58 12.08 -1.84
C TYR A 214 14.14 10.72 -1.29
N PHE A 215 13.97 9.72 -2.16
CA PHE A 215 13.58 8.35 -1.77
C PHE A 215 14.78 7.39 -1.61
N GLY A 216 16.01 7.89 -1.51
CA GLY A 216 17.19 7.08 -1.19
C GLY A 216 18.08 6.75 -2.39
N GLY A 217 17.84 7.34 -3.54
CA GLY A 217 18.71 7.18 -4.71
C GLY A 217 18.43 5.91 -5.52
N VAL A 218 19.27 5.72 -6.55
CA VAL A 218 19.29 4.48 -7.33
C VAL A 218 20.21 3.49 -6.60
N ALA A 219 19.70 2.33 -6.26
CA ALA A 219 20.52 1.23 -5.75
C ALA A 219 21.31 0.57 -6.88
#